data_65ad31c12931dde30a767167b026c8ac
#
_entry.id   65ad31c12931dde30a767167b026c8ac
#
_cell.length_a   1.000
_cell.length_b   1.000
_cell.length_c   1.000
_cell.angle_alpha   90.00
_cell.angle_beta   90.00
_cell.angle_gamma   90.00
#
_symmetry.space_group_name_H-M   'P 1'
#
loop_
_entity.id
_entity.type
_entity.pdbx_description
1 polymer ?
#
loop_
_entity_poly.entity_id
_entity_poly.type
_entity_poly.pdbx_seq_one_letter_code
_entity_poly.pdbx_strand_id
1 'polypeptide(L)'
;MQLKKLGVWAGTDALSAADAAAFAKRLEGWGYGALWISEAVGREVFSACAWLLANTSTLIVASGIANIYARDSFAAAAAQKGLNEQSGDRFLLGLGVSHIPLVQGVRKHEYGKPVATMRTYLEGKSAATYKAVAPESPPQTVLAALGPKMLELAAELTDGAHPYNVSPEHTHEARAILGPNKLLCVEQGAVQIGRAHV
;
A
#
# COMPACT_ATOMS: atom_id res chain seq x y z
N MET A 1 -5.34 -13.80 0.82
CA MET A 1 -6.18 -12.55 0.70
C MET A 1 -6.79 -12.47 -0.68
N GLN A 2 -8.07 -12.10 -0.79
CA GLN A 2 -8.76 -11.90 -2.06
C GLN A 2 -9.30 -10.45 -2.13
N LEU A 3 -8.70 -9.62 -2.99
CA LEU A 3 -9.15 -8.25 -3.21
C LEU A 3 -10.42 -8.23 -4.07
N LYS A 4 -11.44 -7.48 -3.64
CA LYS A 4 -12.59 -7.15 -4.49
C LYS A 4 -12.18 -6.12 -5.55
N LYS A 5 -13.03 -5.95 -6.60
CA LYS A 5 -12.74 -5.05 -7.72
C LYS A 5 -12.57 -3.58 -7.34
N LEU A 6 -13.30 -3.11 -6.33
CA LEU A 6 -13.31 -1.71 -5.94
C LEU A 6 -12.74 -1.53 -4.53
N GLY A 7 -11.79 -0.64 -4.40
CA GLY A 7 -11.26 -0.10 -3.16
C GLY A 7 -11.35 1.42 -3.16
N VAL A 8 -11.04 2.03 -2.04
CA VAL A 8 -10.95 3.48 -1.88
C VAL A 8 -9.53 3.83 -1.44
N TRP A 9 -8.91 4.80 -2.10
CA TRP A 9 -7.72 5.46 -1.59
C TRP A 9 -8.12 6.79 -0.97
N ALA A 10 -7.70 7.06 0.27
CA ALA A 10 -8.07 8.27 0.97
C ALA A 10 -6.95 8.77 1.89
N GLY A 11 -6.71 10.08 1.89
CA GLY A 11 -5.93 10.76 2.91
C GLY A 11 -6.76 10.87 4.19
N THR A 12 -6.30 10.25 5.27
CA THR A 12 -7.01 10.22 6.57
C THR A 12 -6.40 11.15 7.62
N ASP A 13 -5.35 11.89 7.28
CA ASP A 13 -4.61 12.72 8.24
C ASP A 13 -5.44 13.85 8.86
N ALA A 14 -6.42 14.37 8.13
CA ALA A 14 -7.35 15.39 8.62
C ALA A 14 -8.48 14.85 9.52
N LEU A 15 -8.64 13.52 9.61
CA LEU A 15 -9.67 12.90 10.43
C LEU A 15 -9.12 12.58 11.84
N SER A 16 -9.95 12.67 12.86
CA SER A 16 -9.62 12.08 14.17
C SER A 16 -9.51 10.54 14.03
N ALA A 17 -8.90 9.87 15.00
CA ALA A 17 -8.84 8.41 15.00
C ALA A 17 -10.25 7.76 14.98
N ALA A 18 -11.18 8.35 15.72
CA ALA A 18 -12.58 7.91 15.75
C ALA A 18 -13.28 8.10 14.40
N ASP A 19 -13.08 9.26 13.75
CA ASP A 19 -13.68 9.55 12.46
C ASP A 19 -13.08 8.69 11.34
N ALA A 20 -11.78 8.43 11.39
CA ALA A 20 -11.11 7.51 10.46
C ALA A 20 -11.65 6.08 10.59
N ALA A 21 -11.86 5.59 11.83
CA ALA A 21 -12.49 4.31 12.08
C ALA A 21 -13.96 4.26 11.60
N ALA A 22 -14.72 5.33 11.86
CA ALA A 22 -16.11 5.44 11.37
C ALA A 22 -16.16 5.46 9.84
N PHE A 23 -15.22 6.14 9.18
CA PHE A 23 -15.09 6.14 7.73
C PHE A 23 -14.79 4.73 7.18
N ALA A 24 -13.83 4.02 7.77
CA ALA A 24 -13.50 2.64 7.37
C ALA A 24 -14.70 1.70 7.53
N LYS A 25 -15.44 1.79 8.64
CA LYS A 25 -16.69 1.02 8.85
C LYS A 25 -17.75 1.32 7.80
N ARG A 26 -17.90 2.59 7.38
CA ARG A 26 -18.84 2.95 6.31
C ARG A 26 -18.45 2.32 4.98
N LEU A 27 -17.14 2.35 4.61
CA LEU A 27 -16.65 1.69 3.40
C LEU A 27 -16.91 0.19 3.43
N GLU A 28 -16.66 -0.45 4.57
CA GLU A 28 -16.97 -1.86 4.78
C GLU A 28 -18.47 -2.14 4.60
N GLY A 29 -19.32 -1.34 5.20
CA GLY A 29 -20.78 -1.44 5.09
C GLY A 29 -21.32 -1.18 3.67
N TRP A 30 -20.61 -0.37 2.87
CA TRP A 30 -20.92 -0.15 1.44
C TRP A 30 -20.36 -1.24 0.53
N GLY A 31 -19.63 -2.20 1.07
CA GLY A 31 -19.13 -3.36 0.34
C GLY A 31 -17.83 -3.13 -0.42
N TYR A 32 -17.12 -2.01 -0.19
CA TYR A 32 -15.77 -1.82 -0.73
C TYR A 32 -14.83 -2.92 -0.22
N GLY A 33 -13.88 -3.32 -1.06
CA GLY A 33 -12.95 -4.40 -0.74
C GLY A 33 -11.73 -3.96 0.04
N ALA A 34 -11.29 -2.72 -0.14
CA ALA A 34 -10.09 -2.21 0.50
C ALA A 34 -10.16 -0.71 0.77
N LEU A 35 -9.47 -0.28 1.83
CA LEU A 35 -9.09 1.10 2.10
C LEU A 35 -7.56 1.23 2.03
N TRP A 36 -7.09 2.10 1.14
CA TRP A 36 -5.69 2.43 0.97
C TRP A 36 -5.39 3.77 1.62
N ILE A 37 -4.34 3.84 2.43
CA ILE A 37 -3.90 5.08 3.09
C ILE A 37 -2.43 5.36 2.79
N SER A 38 -2.11 6.65 2.58
CA SER A 38 -0.75 7.08 2.24
C SER A 38 0.11 7.37 3.45
N GLU A 39 1.41 7.40 3.22
CA GLU A 39 2.40 7.89 4.20
C GLU A 39 3.21 9.04 3.61
N ALA A 40 3.08 10.23 4.20
CA ALA A 40 3.84 11.40 3.82
C ALA A 40 4.45 12.10 5.05
N VAL A 41 3.80 13.13 5.55
CA VAL A 41 4.21 13.94 6.71
C VAL A 41 3.20 13.88 7.87
N GLY A 42 2.15 13.09 7.72
CA GLY A 42 1.12 12.89 8.72
C GLY A 42 1.38 11.67 9.59
N ARG A 43 0.38 10.80 9.71
CA ARG A 43 0.45 9.59 10.54
C ARG A 43 1.46 8.59 10.02
N GLU A 44 2.10 7.89 10.95
CA GLU A 44 2.86 6.68 10.64
C GLU A 44 1.86 5.61 10.12
N VAL A 45 2.14 5.07 8.95
CA VAL A 45 1.14 4.30 8.19
C VAL A 45 0.78 2.96 8.85
N PHE A 46 1.72 2.28 9.51
CA PHE A 46 1.42 0.97 10.11
C PHE A 46 0.58 1.08 11.36
N SER A 47 0.83 2.09 12.20
CA SER A 47 -0.01 2.39 13.36
C SER A 47 -1.42 2.81 12.94
N ALA A 48 -1.53 3.59 11.85
CA ALA A 48 -2.82 3.96 11.29
C ALA A 48 -3.56 2.73 10.71
N CYS A 49 -2.87 1.85 9.98
CA CYS A 49 -3.44 0.59 9.48
C CYS A 49 -3.89 -0.32 10.62
N ALA A 50 -3.09 -0.46 11.68
CA ALA A 50 -3.46 -1.25 12.86
C ALA A 50 -4.78 -0.79 13.47
N TRP A 51 -4.93 0.53 13.63
CA TRP A 51 -6.16 1.13 14.15
C TRP A 51 -7.38 0.84 13.27
N LEU A 52 -7.24 0.99 11.95
CA LEU A 52 -8.32 0.74 11.00
C LEU A 52 -8.70 -0.75 10.96
N LEU A 53 -7.71 -1.64 10.95
CA LEU A 53 -7.90 -3.09 11.00
C LEU A 53 -8.62 -3.54 12.27
N ALA A 54 -8.26 -2.98 13.43
CA ALA A 54 -8.90 -3.28 14.72
C ALA A 54 -10.35 -2.80 14.79
N ASN A 55 -10.74 -1.83 13.97
CA ASN A 55 -12.08 -1.26 13.93
C ASN A 55 -12.96 -1.74 12.78
N THR A 56 -12.48 -2.69 11.97
CA THR A 56 -13.21 -3.31 10.84
C THR A 56 -13.13 -4.83 10.94
N SER A 57 -14.00 -5.54 10.23
CA SER A 57 -14.10 -7.00 10.33
C SER A 57 -13.69 -7.74 9.06
N THR A 58 -13.95 -7.14 7.90
CA THR A 58 -13.74 -7.77 6.57
C THR A 58 -12.96 -6.89 5.61
N LEU A 59 -12.87 -5.58 5.89
CA LEU A 59 -12.20 -4.62 5.03
C LEU A 59 -10.69 -4.91 5.02
N ILE A 60 -10.12 -5.00 3.83
CA ILE A 60 -8.66 -5.00 3.67
C ILE A 60 -8.18 -3.57 3.88
N VAL A 61 -7.16 -3.40 4.71
CA VAL A 61 -6.46 -2.11 4.84
C VAL A 61 -5.10 -2.22 4.18
N ALA A 62 -4.77 -1.27 3.33
CA ALA A 62 -3.53 -1.27 2.58
C ALA A 62 -2.76 0.05 2.73
N SER A 63 -1.44 -0.03 2.72
CA SER A 63 -0.63 1.18 2.54
C SER A 63 -0.53 1.55 1.06
N GLY A 64 -0.90 2.74 0.71
CA GLY A 64 -0.82 3.29 -0.64
C GLY A 64 -0.04 4.62 -0.65
N ILE A 65 1.22 4.61 -0.38
CA ILE A 65 2.17 3.54 -0.08
C ILE A 65 2.95 3.83 1.23
N ALA A 66 3.49 2.78 1.86
CA ALA A 66 4.49 2.93 2.90
C ALA A 66 5.84 3.30 2.29
N ASN A 67 6.46 4.35 2.83
CA ASN A 67 7.72 4.88 2.34
C ASN A 67 8.90 4.05 2.87
N ILE A 68 9.72 3.48 1.97
CA ILE A 68 10.89 2.67 2.37
C ILE A 68 11.97 3.45 3.14
N TYR A 69 11.98 4.78 3.02
CA TYR A 69 12.89 5.65 3.79
C TYR A 69 12.36 6.01 5.18
N ALA A 70 11.14 5.59 5.53
CA ALA A 70 10.58 5.87 6.85
C ALA A 70 10.99 4.83 7.90
N ARG A 71 11.36 3.64 7.46
CA ARG A 71 11.76 2.50 8.31
C ARG A 71 12.63 1.52 7.56
N ASP A 72 13.48 0.78 8.26
CA ASP A 72 14.26 -0.29 7.64
C ASP A 72 13.36 -1.47 7.19
N SER A 73 13.95 -2.32 6.34
CA SER A 73 13.26 -3.47 5.75
C SER A 73 12.87 -4.54 6.78
N PHE A 74 13.66 -4.68 7.86
CA PHE A 74 13.38 -5.62 8.94
C PHE A 74 12.15 -5.19 9.75
N ALA A 75 12.07 -3.90 10.12
CA ALA A 75 10.91 -3.33 10.81
C ALA A 75 9.64 -3.45 9.96
N ALA A 76 9.74 -3.19 8.64
CA ALA A 76 8.62 -3.34 7.72
C ALA A 76 8.14 -4.80 7.60
N ALA A 77 9.06 -5.75 7.55
CA ALA A 77 8.74 -7.19 7.53
C ALA A 77 8.02 -7.62 8.81
N ALA A 78 8.52 -7.18 9.96
CA ALA A 78 7.92 -7.50 11.25
C ALA A 78 6.52 -6.89 11.40
N ALA A 79 6.36 -5.61 11.03
CA ALA A 79 5.07 -4.93 11.07
C ALA A 79 4.05 -5.58 10.12
N GLN A 80 4.46 -5.93 8.90
CA GLN A 80 3.58 -6.61 7.95
C GLN A 80 3.06 -7.94 8.50
N LYS A 81 3.94 -8.75 9.08
CA LYS A 81 3.55 -10.05 9.66
C LYS A 81 2.64 -9.86 10.87
N GLY A 82 2.97 -8.93 11.78
CA GLY A 82 2.14 -8.65 12.95
C GLY A 82 0.76 -8.11 12.59
N LEU A 83 0.66 -7.19 11.64
CA LEU A 83 -0.63 -6.65 11.18
C LEU A 83 -1.52 -7.73 10.54
N ASN A 84 -0.93 -8.65 9.79
CA ASN A 84 -1.68 -9.76 9.19
C ASN A 84 -2.14 -10.76 10.26
N GLU A 85 -1.27 -11.12 11.20
CA GLU A 85 -1.65 -11.98 12.33
C GLU A 85 -2.80 -11.37 13.15
N GLN A 86 -2.69 -10.09 13.54
CA GLN A 86 -3.70 -9.38 14.34
C GLN A 86 -5.05 -9.22 13.62
N SER A 87 -5.06 -9.20 12.29
CA SER A 87 -6.24 -8.87 11.49
C SER A 87 -6.86 -10.06 10.75
N GLY A 88 -6.31 -11.27 10.86
CA GLY A 88 -6.72 -12.41 10.05
C GLY A 88 -6.42 -12.18 8.56
N ASP A 89 -5.18 -11.84 8.25
CA ASP A 89 -4.64 -11.66 6.88
C ASP A 89 -5.31 -10.54 6.06
N ARG A 90 -5.75 -9.45 6.73
CA ARG A 90 -6.42 -8.30 6.05
C ARG A 90 -5.52 -7.11 5.79
N PHE A 91 -4.20 -7.21 6.00
CA PHE A 91 -3.26 -6.14 5.69
C PHE A 91 -2.52 -6.40 4.37
N LEU A 92 -2.60 -5.46 3.42
CA LEU A 92 -1.83 -5.46 2.18
C LEU A 92 -0.74 -4.38 2.23
N LEU A 93 0.51 -4.80 2.11
CA LEU A 93 1.64 -3.87 2.13
C LEU A 93 1.91 -3.30 0.73
N GLY A 94 1.62 -2.02 0.53
CA GLY A 94 2.10 -1.26 -0.61
C GLY A 94 3.37 -0.49 -0.23
N LEU A 95 4.46 -0.69 -0.98
CA LEU A 95 5.76 -0.05 -0.77
C LEU A 95 6.08 0.93 -1.91
N GLY A 96 6.77 2.01 -1.60
CA GLY A 96 7.24 2.96 -2.58
C GLY A 96 8.51 3.70 -2.14
N VAL A 97 9.25 4.19 -3.14
CA VAL A 97 10.48 4.99 -2.94
C VAL A 97 10.19 6.47 -2.63
N SER A 98 8.91 6.87 -2.61
CA SER A 98 8.51 8.25 -2.38
C SER A 98 9.12 9.23 -3.41
N HIS A 99 9.32 10.48 -3.02
CA HIS A 99 9.79 11.57 -3.89
C HIS A 99 10.98 12.30 -3.25
N ILE A 100 11.90 12.80 -4.10
CA ILE A 100 13.09 13.52 -3.66
C ILE A 100 12.79 14.61 -2.61
N PRO A 101 11.78 15.50 -2.81
CA PRO A 101 11.49 16.55 -1.80
C PRO A 101 11.14 16.01 -0.43
N LEU A 102 10.41 14.89 -0.35
CA LEU A 102 10.06 14.29 0.93
C LEU A 102 11.27 13.57 1.56
N VAL A 103 12.01 12.81 0.77
CA VAL A 103 13.14 12.01 1.28
C VAL A 103 14.32 12.90 1.66
N GLN A 104 14.78 13.79 0.77
CA GLN A 104 15.91 14.67 1.05
C GLN A 104 15.50 15.92 1.82
N GLY A 105 14.39 16.54 1.43
CA GLY A 105 13.93 17.81 2.01
C GLY A 105 13.41 17.66 3.44
N VAL A 106 12.54 16.70 3.68
CA VAL A 106 11.88 16.51 4.98
C VAL A 106 12.63 15.49 5.85
N ARG A 107 12.90 14.28 5.32
CA ARG A 107 13.51 13.19 6.10
C ARG A 107 15.03 13.26 6.21
N LYS A 108 15.70 14.10 5.43
CA LYS A 108 17.16 14.27 5.40
C LYS A 108 17.92 12.99 5.09
N HIS A 109 17.34 12.10 4.29
CA HIS A 109 17.98 10.91 3.76
C HIS A 109 18.50 11.16 2.34
N GLU A 110 19.50 10.42 1.93
CA GLU A 110 19.95 10.39 0.53
C GLU A 110 18.93 9.61 -0.32
N TYR A 111 18.48 10.22 -1.44
CA TYR A 111 17.61 9.55 -2.38
C TYR A 111 18.42 8.74 -3.39
N GLY A 112 18.44 7.44 -3.22
CA GLY A 112 19.19 6.52 -4.09
C GLY A 112 18.54 6.30 -5.46
N LYS A 113 19.13 5.39 -6.24
CA LYS A 113 18.55 4.94 -7.52
C LYS A 113 17.28 4.12 -7.24
N PRO A 114 16.08 4.56 -7.65
CA PRO A 114 14.80 4.00 -7.16
C PRO A 114 14.71 2.47 -7.24
N VAL A 115 14.99 1.89 -8.40
CA VAL A 115 14.85 0.43 -8.62
C VAL A 115 15.87 -0.35 -7.80
N ALA A 116 17.14 0.09 -7.77
CA ALA A 116 18.19 -0.59 -6.99
C ALA A 116 17.91 -0.50 -5.49
N THR A 117 17.49 0.68 -5.00
CA THR A 117 17.15 0.88 -3.58
C THR A 117 15.95 0.00 -3.18
N MET A 118 14.92 -0.06 -4.02
CA MET A 118 13.76 -0.91 -3.76
C MET A 118 14.15 -2.39 -3.76
N ARG A 119 14.99 -2.84 -4.70
CA ARG A 119 15.47 -4.23 -4.74
C ARG A 119 16.20 -4.60 -3.45
N THR A 120 17.18 -3.81 -3.03
CA THR A 120 17.91 -4.04 -1.76
C THR A 120 16.96 -4.08 -0.57
N TYR A 121 15.96 -3.20 -0.54
CA TYR A 121 14.97 -3.18 0.53
C TYR A 121 14.11 -4.45 0.56
N LEU A 122 13.65 -4.94 -0.59
CA LEU A 122 12.87 -6.18 -0.70
C LEU A 122 13.68 -7.43 -0.32
N GLU A 123 14.95 -7.49 -0.73
CA GLU A 123 15.89 -8.55 -0.36
C GLU A 123 16.09 -8.59 1.15
N GLY A 124 16.35 -7.43 1.77
CA GLY A 124 16.47 -7.30 3.22
C GLY A 124 15.17 -7.68 3.97
N LYS A 125 14.01 -7.28 3.41
CA LYS A 125 12.69 -7.65 3.95
C LYS A 125 12.47 -9.18 3.90
N SER A 126 12.86 -9.82 2.79
CA SER A 126 12.74 -11.28 2.62
C SER A 126 13.65 -12.06 3.56
N ALA A 127 14.86 -11.54 3.82
CA ALA A 127 15.83 -12.14 4.72
C ALA A 127 15.51 -11.92 6.22
N ALA A 128 14.52 -11.08 6.54
CA ALA A 128 14.22 -10.70 7.91
C ALA A 128 13.69 -11.88 8.75
N THR A 129 14.38 -12.14 9.84
CA THR A 129 13.94 -13.14 10.86
C THR A 129 12.73 -12.61 11.61
N TYR A 130 11.73 -13.48 11.83
CA TYR A 130 10.55 -13.18 12.62
C TYR A 130 10.29 -14.30 13.63
N LYS A 131 10.26 -13.95 14.93
CA LYS A 131 10.15 -14.93 16.03
C LYS A 131 8.81 -14.88 16.79
N ALA A 132 7.92 -13.93 16.42
CA ALA A 132 6.57 -13.87 16.98
C ALA A 132 5.62 -14.83 16.25
N VAL A 133 4.36 -14.91 16.67
CA VAL A 133 3.33 -15.70 16.00
C VAL A 133 3.18 -15.24 14.54
N ALA A 134 3.28 -16.19 13.63
CA ALA A 134 3.17 -15.90 12.20
C ALA A 134 1.70 -15.77 11.77
N PRO A 135 1.39 -14.96 10.72
CA PRO A 135 0.06 -14.95 10.12
C PRO A 135 -0.26 -16.30 9.48
N GLU A 136 -1.55 -16.59 9.28
CA GLU A 136 -2.01 -17.87 8.73
C GLU A 136 -1.60 -18.05 7.26
N SER A 137 -1.63 -16.96 6.48
CA SER A 137 -1.22 -16.95 5.07
C SER A 137 0.02 -16.09 4.83
N PRO A 138 0.81 -16.36 3.78
CA PRO A 138 1.92 -15.49 3.40
C PRO A 138 1.42 -14.05 3.11
N PRO A 139 1.96 -13.02 3.81
CA PRO A 139 1.55 -11.64 3.59
C PRO A 139 1.90 -11.14 2.20
N GLN A 140 0.96 -10.45 1.55
CA GLN A 140 1.13 -9.92 0.20
C GLN A 140 1.72 -8.52 0.19
N THR A 141 2.55 -8.24 -0.83
CA THR A 141 3.20 -6.93 -1.03
C THR A 141 3.01 -6.48 -2.47
N VAL A 142 2.68 -5.20 -2.67
CA VAL A 142 2.64 -4.55 -3.99
C VAL A 142 3.58 -3.34 -4.02
N LEU A 143 4.08 -2.96 -5.21
CA LEU A 143 4.94 -1.79 -5.37
C LEU A 143 4.22 -0.64 -6.06
N ALA A 144 4.44 0.58 -5.59
CA ALA A 144 4.20 1.77 -6.40
C ALA A 144 5.15 1.74 -7.61
N ALA A 145 4.60 1.49 -8.78
CA ALA A 145 5.37 1.27 -10.00
C ALA A 145 4.69 1.95 -11.19
N LEU A 146 5.39 2.93 -11.78
CA LEU A 146 4.94 3.64 -12.96
C LEU A 146 5.77 3.27 -14.20
N GLY A 147 7.08 3.16 -14.07
CA GLY A 147 7.96 2.82 -15.17
C GLY A 147 8.18 1.31 -15.31
N PRO A 148 8.52 0.83 -16.52
CA PRO A 148 8.65 -0.59 -16.82
C PRO A 148 9.64 -1.33 -15.91
N LYS A 149 10.79 -0.74 -15.60
CA LYS A 149 11.80 -1.37 -14.72
C LYS A 149 11.30 -1.62 -13.28
N MET A 150 10.42 -0.75 -12.75
CA MET A 150 9.84 -0.96 -11.43
C MET A 150 8.68 -1.98 -11.51
N LEU A 151 7.94 -2.02 -12.63
CA LEU A 151 6.94 -3.06 -12.90
C LEU A 151 7.58 -4.44 -13.04
N GLU A 152 8.73 -4.54 -13.73
CA GLU A 152 9.53 -5.77 -13.82
C GLU A 152 10.00 -6.23 -12.44
N LEU A 153 10.49 -5.31 -11.61
CA LEU A 153 10.88 -5.62 -10.22
C LEU A 153 9.66 -6.09 -9.39
N ALA A 154 8.51 -5.46 -9.57
CA ALA A 154 7.27 -5.88 -8.91
C ALA A 154 6.85 -7.31 -9.33
N ALA A 155 6.95 -7.62 -10.62
CA ALA A 155 6.67 -8.95 -11.15
C ALA A 155 7.62 -10.01 -10.58
N GLU A 156 8.90 -9.67 -10.42
CA GLU A 156 9.95 -10.58 -9.94
C GLU A 156 9.84 -10.87 -8.44
N LEU A 157 9.73 -9.81 -7.60
CA LEU A 157 9.97 -9.91 -6.16
C LEU A 157 8.74 -9.66 -5.28
N THR A 158 7.57 -9.37 -5.86
CA THR A 158 6.37 -9.07 -5.08
C THR A 158 5.11 -9.70 -5.67
N ASP A 159 3.96 -9.46 -5.03
CA ASP A 159 2.67 -9.99 -5.45
C ASP A 159 1.99 -9.11 -6.50
N GLY A 160 2.55 -7.92 -6.82
CA GLY A 160 1.99 -7.05 -7.85
C GLY A 160 2.41 -5.60 -7.76
N ALA A 161 1.62 -4.73 -8.40
CA ALA A 161 1.88 -3.30 -8.48
C ALA A 161 0.64 -2.46 -8.12
N HIS A 162 0.92 -1.23 -7.64
CA HIS A 162 -0.04 -0.19 -7.31
C HIS A 162 0.33 1.09 -8.08
N PRO A 163 0.02 1.16 -9.40
CA PRO A 163 0.23 2.36 -10.20
C PRO A 163 -0.74 3.46 -9.79
N TYR A 164 -0.25 4.69 -9.84
CA TYR A 164 -0.95 5.89 -9.40
C TYR A 164 -1.29 6.79 -10.60
N ASN A 165 -2.58 7.12 -10.73
CA ASN A 165 -3.11 8.10 -11.68
C ASN A 165 -2.60 7.91 -13.12
N VAL A 166 -2.77 6.69 -13.63
CA VAL A 166 -2.29 6.24 -14.95
C VAL A 166 -3.44 6.06 -15.93
N SER A 167 -3.12 6.09 -17.25
CA SER A 167 -4.11 5.85 -18.31
C SER A 167 -4.47 4.36 -18.44
N PRO A 168 -5.58 4.04 -19.14
CA PRO A 168 -5.92 2.65 -19.48
C PRO A 168 -4.82 1.94 -20.28
N GLU A 169 -4.12 2.65 -21.18
CA GLU A 169 -3.01 2.12 -21.98
C GLU A 169 -1.86 1.69 -21.09
N HIS A 170 -1.45 2.54 -20.12
CA HIS A 170 -0.45 2.18 -19.13
C HIS A 170 -0.88 0.96 -18.30
N THR A 171 -2.16 0.87 -17.94
CA THR A 171 -2.70 -0.27 -17.20
C THR A 171 -2.58 -1.56 -18.01
N HIS A 172 -2.82 -1.49 -19.33
CA HIS A 172 -2.63 -2.61 -20.23
C HIS A 172 -1.15 -3.04 -20.32
N GLU A 173 -0.24 -2.10 -20.49
CA GLU A 173 1.22 -2.35 -20.48
C GLU A 173 1.69 -2.95 -19.14
N ALA A 174 1.24 -2.37 -18.02
CA ALA A 174 1.54 -2.89 -16.69
C ALA A 174 1.06 -4.33 -16.50
N ARG A 175 -0.14 -4.67 -17.01
CA ARG A 175 -0.65 -6.04 -16.99
C ARG A 175 0.19 -6.98 -17.84
N ALA A 176 0.67 -6.54 -19.02
CA ALA A 176 1.56 -7.33 -19.86
C ALA A 176 2.88 -7.66 -19.18
N ILE A 177 3.49 -6.68 -18.47
CA ILE A 177 4.74 -6.87 -17.73
C ILE A 177 4.53 -7.76 -16.49
N LEU A 178 3.49 -7.51 -15.71
CA LEU A 178 3.20 -8.27 -14.48
C LEU A 178 2.75 -9.71 -14.74
N GLY A 179 2.18 -9.98 -15.90
CA GLY A 179 1.53 -11.26 -16.19
C GLY A 179 0.13 -11.37 -15.56
N PRO A 180 -0.62 -12.45 -15.84
CA PRO A 180 -2.04 -12.56 -15.52
C PRO A 180 -2.34 -12.73 -14.02
N ASN A 181 -1.41 -13.28 -13.26
CA ASN A 181 -1.67 -13.75 -11.88
C ASN A 181 -1.24 -12.75 -10.78
N LYS A 182 -0.51 -11.69 -11.13
CA LYS A 182 -0.08 -10.67 -10.16
C LYS A 182 -1.19 -9.65 -9.90
N LEU A 183 -1.23 -9.11 -8.70
CA LEU A 183 -2.12 -8.02 -8.34
C LEU A 183 -1.77 -6.77 -9.18
N LEU A 184 -2.79 -6.11 -9.72
CA LEU A 184 -2.66 -4.81 -10.36
C LEU A 184 -3.73 -3.90 -9.76
N CYS A 185 -3.30 -3.10 -8.79
CA CYS A 185 -4.15 -2.25 -7.97
C CYS A 185 -4.00 -0.79 -8.45
N VAL A 186 -4.70 -0.43 -9.50
CA VAL A 186 -4.62 0.92 -10.08
C VAL A 186 -5.34 1.92 -9.19
N GLU A 187 -4.64 2.99 -8.80
CA GLU A 187 -5.25 4.15 -8.17
C GLU A 187 -5.62 5.18 -9.23
N GLN A 188 -6.89 5.60 -9.24
CA GLN A 188 -7.40 6.62 -10.13
C GLN A 188 -8.06 7.73 -9.34
N GLY A 189 -7.58 8.97 -9.50
CA GLY A 189 -8.20 10.14 -8.91
C GLY A 189 -9.62 10.35 -9.45
N ALA A 190 -10.56 10.63 -8.56
CA ALA A 190 -11.94 10.96 -8.91
C ALA A 190 -12.35 12.28 -8.25
N VAL A 191 -13.02 13.13 -9.01
CA VAL A 191 -13.59 14.38 -8.52
C VAL A 191 -15.11 14.32 -8.70
N GLN A 192 -15.84 14.50 -7.61
CA GLN A 192 -17.28 14.68 -7.69
C GLN A 192 -17.57 16.10 -8.20
N ILE A 193 -17.93 16.22 -9.47
CA ILE A 193 -18.47 17.46 -10.02
C ILE A 193 -19.93 17.53 -9.58
N GLY A 194 -20.32 18.60 -8.88
CA GLY A 194 -21.67 18.78 -8.32
C GLY A 194 -22.77 18.52 -9.36
N ARG A 195 -24.02 18.30 -8.88
CA ARG A 195 -25.17 18.05 -9.78
C ARG A 195 -25.23 19.14 -10.84
N ALA A 196 -25.14 18.75 -12.10
CA ALA A 196 -25.56 19.62 -13.17
C ALA A 196 -27.03 19.95 -12.93
N HIS A 197 -27.33 21.22 -12.70
CA HIS A 197 -28.72 21.66 -12.73
C HIS A 197 -29.15 21.55 -14.20
N VAL A 198 -29.93 20.53 -14.50
CA VAL A 198 -30.69 20.41 -15.75
C VAL A 198 -31.94 21.29 -15.60
#